data_cd032771cecadb3a29821a1291af6247
#
_entry.id   cd032771cecadb3a29821a1291af6247
#
_cell.length_a   1.000
_cell.length_b   1.000
_cell.length_c   1.000
_cell.angle_alpha   90.00
_cell.angle_beta   90.00
_cell.angle_gamma   90.00
#
_symmetry.space_group_name_H-M   'P 1'
#
loop_
_entity.id
_entity.type
_entity.pdbx_description
1 polymer ?
#
loop_
_entity_poly.entity_id
_entity_poly.type
_entity_poly.pdbx_seq_one_letter_code
_entity_poly.pdbx_strand_id
1 'polypeptide(L)'
;MAGVSTQAQERDARRWRPGRSFIGLLWSLVPLVIVIVLLVLWQKGAPSPVTSVDPGPDIAYAQQISPVPLPAPGPLPGNWRANSSHVDAPSGEKRSPVTLTIGYLTEENKFAEVVIGDRPVALLLTATQPGATADGTVPVGASRWQAYRTQRGEQLLAGTVGKASVLVTGDASGTDLQQLAAAVR
;
A
#
# COMPACT_ATOMS: atom_id res chain seq x y z
N MET A 1 17.42 -71.83 59.66
CA MET A 1 18.54 -71.02 59.19
C MET A 1 18.10 -70.28 57.93
N ALA A 2 18.03 -69.03 58.09
CA ALA A 2 17.94 -67.94 57.09
C ALA A 2 17.20 -68.23 55.78
N GLY A 3 15.93 -67.82 55.73
CA GLY A 3 15.19 -67.58 54.51
C GLY A 3 15.37 -66.12 54.05
N VAL A 4 15.79 -65.92 52.83
CA VAL A 4 15.88 -64.59 52.19
C VAL A 4 14.62 -64.41 51.35
N SER A 5 13.78 -63.52 51.80
CA SER A 5 12.55 -63.09 51.07
C SER A 5 12.94 -62.12 49.97
N THR A 6 12.80 -62.53 48.76
CA THR A 6 12.92 -61.65 47.58
C THR A 6 11.59 -60.89 47.41
N GLN A 7 11.57 -59.63 47.75
CA GLN A 7 10.45 -58.73 47.39
C GLN A 7 10.60 -58.37 45.94
N ALA A 8 9.67 -58.88 45.15
CA ALA A 8 9.46 -58.42 43.77
C ALA A 8 8.87 -56.99 43.82
N GLN A 9 9.60 -56.08 43.37
CA GLN A 9 9.26 -54.69 43.23
C GLN A 9 8.38 -54.54 41.98
N GLU A 10 7.06 -54.53 42.18
CA GLU A 10 6.10 -54.20 41.15
C GLU A 10 6.31 -52.72 40.75
N ARG A 11 6.92 -52.51 39.62
CA ARG A 11 7.00 -51.24 38.95
C ARG A 11 5.62 -50.96 38.32
N ASP A 12 4.84 -50.16 39.01
CA ASP A 12 3.63 -49.56 38.50
C ASP A 12 3.96 -48.76 37.23
N ALA A 13 3.73 -49.35 36.08
CA ALA A 13 3.75 -48.66 34.80
C ALA A 13 2.53 -47.75 34.74
N ARG A 14 2.71 -46.52 35.21
CA ARG A 14 1.72 -45.43 34.99
C ARG A 14 1.53 -45.30 33.48
N ARG A 15 0.49 -45.91 32.98
CA ARG A 15 -0.03 -45.69 31.64
C ARG A 15 -0.49 -44.23 31.55
N TRP A 16 0.36 -43.41 30.98
CA TRP A 16 0.02 -42.04 30.55
C TRP A 16 -1.08 -42.17 29.50
N ARG A 17 -2.30 -41.77 29.82
CA ARG A 17 -3.40 -41.66 28.86
C ARG A 17 -3.45 -40.22 28.32
N PRO A 18 -2.84 -39.91 27.17
CA PRO A 18 -3.00 -38.62 26.52
C PRO A 18 -4.27 -38.72 25.67
N GLY A 19 -5.38 -38.17 26.13
CA GLY A 19 -6.55 -38.26 25.26
C GLY A 19 -7.76 -37.44 25.65
N ARG A 20 -7.89 -37.02 26.91
CA ARG A 20 -9.11 -36.33 27.33
C ARG A 20 -8.94 -34.82 27.59
N SER A 21 -7.74 -34.36 27.86
CA SER A 21 -7.50 -32.91 28.12
C SER A 21 -7.41 -32.06 26.85
N PHE A 22 -6.91 -32.63 25.76
CA PHE A 22 -6.78 -31.86 24.50
C PHE A 22 -8.14 -31.53 23.87
N ILE A 23 -9.09 -32.46 23.91
CA ILE A 23 -10.42 -32.23 23.36
C ILE A 23 -11.17 -31.17 24.18
N GLY A 24 -11.04 -31.17 25.51
CA GLY A 24 -11.64 -30.16 26.40
C GLY A 24 -11.01 -28.76 26.13
N LEU A 25 -9.71 -28.70 25.89
CA LEU A 25 -9.01 -27.45 25.58
C LEU A 25 -9.43 -26.92 24.19
N LEU A 26 -9.60 -27.80 23.20
CA LEU A 26 -10.12 -27.43 21.89
C LEU A 26 -11.54 -26.87 21.96
N TRP A 27 -12.42 -27.48 22.74
CA TRP A 27 -13.81 -27.03 22.94
C TRP A 27 -13.88 -25.68 23.68
N SER A 28 -12.93 -25.38 24.56
CA SER A 28 -12.88 -24.07 25.24
C SER A 28 -12.40 -22.94 24.29
N LEU A 29 -11.66 -23.26 23.23
CA LEU A 29 -11.22 -22.29 22.20
C LEU A 29 -12.30 -21.98 21.16
N VAL A 30 -13.25 -22.88 20.95
CA VAL A 30 -14.32 -22.70 19.95
C VAL A 30 -15.09 -21.38 20.13
N PRO A 31 -15.60 -21.03 21.33
CA PRO A 31 -16.32 -19.76 21.49
C PRO A 31 -15.42 -18.55 21.24
N LEU A 32 -14.15 -18.63 21.61
CA LEU A 32 -13.20 -17.54 21.34
C LEU A 32 -12.98 -17.35 19.84
N VAL A 33 -12.79 -18.45 19.10
CA VAL A 33 -12.63 -18.40 17.63
C VAL A 33 -13.90 -17.88 16.97
N ILE A 34 -15.08 -18.29 17.43
CA ILE A 34 -16.35 -17.77 16.90
C ILE A 34 -16.45 -16.25 17.11
N VAL A 35 -16.10 -15.75 18.31
CA VAL A 35 -16.10 -14.30 18.60
C VAL A 35 -15.11 -13.56 17.72
N ILE A 36 -13.90 -14.09 17.52
CA ILE A 36 -12.90 -13.48 16.64
C ILE A 36 -13.40 -13.45 15.19
N VAL A 37 -13.96 -14.56 14.69
CA VAL A 37 -14.51 -14.63 13.33
C VAL A 37 -15.66 -13.64 13.16
N LEU A 38 -16.57 -13.54 14.13
CA LEU A 38 -17.67 -12.57 14.11
C LEU A 38 -17.16 -11.13 14.12
N LEU A 39 -16.13 -10.82 14.92
CA LEU A 39 -15.50 -9.50 14.94
C LEU A 39 -14.83 -9.18 13.60
N VAL A 40 -14.10 -10.12 13.01
CA VAL A 40 -13.46 -9.94 11.70
C VAL A 40 -14.50 -9.77 10.59
N LEU A 41 -15.58 -10.52 10.62
CA LEU A 41 -16.68 -10.38 9.66
C LEU A 41 -17.41 -9.04 9.84
N TRP A 42 -17.58 -8.58 11.07
CA TRP A 42 -18.18 -7.28 11.36
C TRP A 42 -17.28 -6.11 10.89
N GLN A 43 -15.99 -6.22 11.11
CA GLN A 43 -15.03 -5.21 10.61
C GLN A 43 -14.97 -5.14 9.08
N LYS A 44 -15.19 -6.26 8.39
CA LYS A 44 -15.26 -6.28 6.91
C LYS A 44 -16.54 -5.66 6.35
N GLY A 45 -17.56 -5.44 7.16
CA GLY A 45 -18.87 -4.95 6.73
C GLY A 45 -19.08 -3.44 6.82
N ALA A 46 -18.17 -2.68 7.44
CA ALA A 46 -18.25 -1.23 7.48
C ALA A 46 -17.22 -0.66 6.49
N PRO A 47 -17.64 -0.18 5.29
CA PRO A 47 -16.76 0.66 4.51
C PRO A 47 -16.44 1.87 5.37
N SER A 48 -15.19 2.02 5.81
CA SER A 48 -14.74 3.26 6.44
C SER A 48 -15.11 4.40 5.50
N PRO A 49 -15.82 5.44 5.97
CA PRO A 49 -16.11 6.58 5.13
C PRO A 49 -14.75 7.18 4.72
N VAL A 50 -14.36 6.91 3.48
CA VAL A 50 -13.13 7.50 2.94
C VAL A 50 -13.41 8.99 2.81
N THR A 51 -12.82 9.76 3.69
CA THR A 51 -12.90 11.21 3.67
C THR A 51 -12.23 11.68 2.38
N SER A 52 -13.00 12.32 1.51
CA SER A 52 -12.44 13.00 0.35
C SER A 52 -11.64 14.22 0.83
N VAL A 53 -10.41 14.32 0.35
CA VAL A 53 -9.52 15.45 0.61
C VAL A 53 -9.51 16.35 -0.62
N ASP A 54 -9.51 17.67 -0.41
CA ASP A 54 -9.28 18.63 -1.49
C ASP A 54 -7.76 18.81 -1.68
N PRO A 55 -7.17 18.39 -2.81
CA PRO A 55 -5.75 18.56 -3.06
C PRO A 55 -5.38 19.97 -3.52
N GLY A 56 -6.35 20.84 -3.78
CA GLY A 56 -6.15 22.21 -4.30
C GLY A 56 -5.13 23.03 -3.52
N PRO A 57 -5.24 23.15 -2.20
CA PRO A 57 -4.29 23.89 -1.37
C PRO A 57 -2.84 23.39 -1.51
N ASP A 58 -2.63 22.08 -1.52
CA ASP A 58 -1.30 21.46 -1.64
C ASP A 58 -0.71 21.66 -3.02
N ILE A 59 -1.53 21.55 -4.07
CA ILE A 59 -1.14 21.85 -5.45
C ILE A 59 -0.65 23.30 -5.55
N ALA A 60 -1.44 24.24 -5.05
CA ALA A 60 -1.09 25.65 -5.08
C ALA A 60 0.20 25.95 -4.31
N TYR A 61 0.34 25.34 -3.13
CA TYR A 61 1.55 25.47 -2.32
C TYR A 61 2.78 24.91 -3.02
N ALA A 62 2.70 23.67 -3.56
CA ALA A 62 3.79 23.04 -4.29
C ALA A 62 4.22 23.88 -5.51
N GLN A 63 3.27 24.41 -6.27
CA GLN A 63 3.53 25.28 -7.43
C GLN A 63 4.20 26.60 -7.03
N GLN A 64 3.85 27.14 -5.85
CA GLN A 64 4.43 28.40 -5.36
C GLN A 64 5.91 28.23 -4.96
N ILE A 65 6.27 27.11 -4.33
CA ILE A 65 7.62 26.90 -3.79
C ILE A 65 8.55 26.23 -4.79
N SER A 66 8.03 25.49 -5.78
CA SER A 66 8.83 24.78 -6.76
C SER A 66 9.59 25.74 -7.70
N PRO A 67 10.87 25.44 -8.01
CA PRO A 67 11.66 26.21 -8.99
C PRO A 67 11.20 25.99 -10.43
N VAL A 68 10.42 24.95 -10.70
CA VAL A 68 9.85 24.64 -12.02
C VAL A 68 8.32 24.60 -11.95
N PRO A 69 7.63 24.92 -13.04
CA PRO A 69 6.18 24.76 -13.09
C PRO A 69 5.80 23.28 -12.85
N LEU A 70 5.10 23.02 -11.76
CA LEU A 70 4.56 21.68 -11.48
C LEU A 70 3.19 21.56 -12.15
N PRO A 71 2.98 20.51 -12.96
CA PRO A 71 1.67 20.21 -13.51
C PRO A 71 0.73 19.76 -12.38
N ALA A 72 -0.57 19.81 -12.64
CA ALA A 72 -1.58 19.29 -11.72
C ALA A 72 -2.46 18.26 -12.44
N PRO A 73 -2.99 17.27 -11.73
CA PRO A 73 -4.01 16.39 -12.28
C PRO A 73 -5.26 17.21 -12.63
N GLY A 74 -5.70 17.09 -13.88
CA GLY A 74 -6.98 17.64 -14.34
C GLY A 74 -8.16 16.79 -13.87
N PRO A 75 -9.37 17.07 -14.39
CA PRO A 75 -10.54 16.27 -14.09
C PRO A 75 -10.33 14.80 -14.43
N LEU A 76 -10.57 13.92 -13.46
CA LEU A 76 -10.51 12.48 -13.62
C LEU A 76 -11.90 11.94 -13.99
N PRO A 77 -11.97 10.85 -14.76
CA PRO A 77 -13.25 10.25 -15.15
C PRO A 77 -13.95 9.58 -13.96
N GLY A 78 -15.28 9.48 -14.05
CA GLY A 78 -16.09 8.78 -13.06
C GLY A 78 -16.10 9.42 -11.67
N ASN A 79 -16.23 8.57 -10.66
CA ASN A 79 -16.32 8.97 -9.26
C ASN A 79 -14.96 8.87 -8.52
N TRP A 80 -13.88 9.17 -9.20
CA TRP A 80 -12.56 9.23 -8.55
C TRP A 80 -12.56 10.27 -7.44
N ARG A 81 -11.94 9.93 -6.31
CA ARG A 81 -11.88 10.79 -5.13
C ARG A 81 -10.46 10.87 -4.65
N ALA A 82 -9.94 12.08 -4.45
CA ALA A 82 -8.70 12.24 -3.72
C ALA A 82 -8.93 11.86 -2.26
N ASN A 83 -8.09 10.98 -1.73
CA ASN A 83 -8.14 10.50 -0.35
C ASN A 83 -6.94 10.96 0.47
N SER A 84 -5.89 11.43 -0.17
CA SER A 84 -4.70 11.98 0.47
C SER A 84 -4.04 13.01 -0.43
N SER A 85 -3.39 14.00 0.19
CA SER A 85 -2.54 14.97 -0.48
C SER A 85 -1.41 15.35 0.47
N HIS A 86 -0.20 15.48 -0.05
CA HIS A 86 0.97 15.84 0.73
C HIS A 86 2.02 16.51 -0.13
N VAL A 87 2.68 17.53 0.44
CA VAL A 87 3.83 18.21 -0.17
C VAL A 87 5.05 17.97 0.68
N ASP A 88 6.06 17.36 0.10
CA ASP A 88 7.37 17.19 0.71
C ASP A 88 8.30 18.28 0.17
N ALA A 89 8.69 19.18 1.05
CA ALA A 89 9.62 20.28 0.79
C ALA A 89 10.44 20.55 2.08
N PRO A 90 11.50 19.77 2.33
CA PRO A 90 12.20 19.74 3.64
C PRO A 90 12.63 21.09 4.19
N SER A 91 12.88 22.09 3.36
CA SER A 91 13.30 23.43 3.80
C SER A 91 12.20 24.49 3.63
N GLY A 92 11.13 24.21 2.93
CA GLY A 92 10.12 25.21 2.58
C GLY A 92 10.62 26.36 1.70
N GLU A 93 11.88 26.28 1.25
CA GLU A 93 12.56 27.31 0.45
C GLU A 93 12.43 27.03 -1.04
N LYS A 94 12.27 28.12 -1.84
CA LYS A 94 12.41 28.02 -3.30
C LYS A 94 13.82 27.52 -3.62
N ARG A 95 13.97 26.37 -4.23
CA ARG A 95 15.16 25.61 -4.62
C ARG A 95 15.36 24.30 -3.86
N SER A 96 14.61 24.04 -2.81
CA SER A 96 14.55 22.71 -2.21
C SER A 96 13.82 21.78 -3.18
N PRO A 97 14.19 20.49 -3.24
CA PRO A 97 13.43 19.55 -4.05
C PRO A 97 12.00 19.44 -3.52
N VAL A 98 11.05 19.79 -4.39
CA VAL A 98 9.61 19.75 -4.09
C VAL A 98 9.02 18.48 -4.68
N THR A 99 8.23 17.78 -3.88
CA THR A 99 7.47 16.61 -4.31
C THR A 99 6.04 16.75 -3.83
N LEU A 100 5.10 16.70 -4.76
CA LEU A 100 3.66 16.66 -4.48
C LEU A 100 3.17 15.24 -4.70
N THR A 101 2.54 14.67 -3.70
CA THR A 101 1.93 13.34 -3.75
C THR A 101 0.44 13.46 -3.53
N ILE A 102 -0.36 12.89 -4.44
CA ILE A 102 -1.81 12.87 -4.33
C ILE A 102 -2.28 11.42 -4.54
N GLY A 103 -2.97 10.89 -3.54
CA GLY A 103 -3.62 9.59 -3.61
C GLY A 103 -5.08 9.72 -4.03
N TYR A 104 -5.51 8.80 -4.89
CA TYR A 104 -6.88 8.71 -5.38
C TYR A 104 -7.46 7.33 -5.12
N LEU A 105 -8.77 7.27 -4.94
CA LEU A 105 -9.54 6.05 -5.05
C LEU A 105 -10.35 6.09 -6.32
N THR A 106 -10.24 5.02 -7.11
CA THR A 106 -11.04 4.82 -8.31
C THR A 106 -12.49 4.52 -7.94
N GLU A 107 -13.37 4.44 -8.94
CA GLU A 107 -14.76 4.03 -8.76
C GLU A 107 -14.88 2.64 -8.12
N GLU A 108 -13.93 1.74 -8.39
CA GLU A 108 -13.86 0.39 -7.82
C GLU A 108 -13.18 0.36 -6.43
N ASN A 109 -12.92 1.53 -5.82
CA ASN A 109 -12.17 1.67 -4.57
C ASN A 109 -10.74 1.10 -4.63
N LYS A 110 -10.12 1.11 -5.81
CA LYS A 110 -8.71 0.81 -5.99
C LYS A 110 -7.88 2.06 -5.80
N PHE A 111 -6.68 1.87 -5.26
CA PHE A 111 -5.77 2.98 -4.99
C PHE A 111 -4.92 3.30 -6.21
N ALA A 112 -4.82 4.58 -6.52
CA ALA A 112 -3.89 5.14 -7.50
C ALA A 112 -3.23 6.38 -6.91
N GLU A 113 -1.93 6.50 -7.06
CA GLU A 113 -1.15 7.61 -6.54
C GLU A 113 -0.40 8.28 -7.66
N VAL A 114 -0.37 9.61 -7.65
CA VAL A 114 0.50 10.40 -8.50
C VAL A 114 1.51 11.15 -7.66
N VAL A 115 2.77 11.05 -8.04
CA VAL A 115 3.89 11.76 -7.43
C VAL A 115 4.49 12.68 -8.49
N ILE A 116 4.51 13.98 -8.21
CA ILE A 116 5.00 15.03 -9.12
C ILE A 116 6.16 15.75 -8.45
N GLY A 117 7.29 15.86 -9.13
CA GLY A 117 8.46 16.49 -8.53
C GLY A 117 9.31 17.26 -9.53
N ASP A 118 10.16 18.14 -9.00
CA ASP A 118 11.11 18.96 -9.74
C ASP A 118 12.46 18.27 -9.99
N ARG A 119 12.64 17.05 -9.47
CA ARG A 119 13.84 16.23 -9.68
C ARG A 119 13.76 15.41 -10.95
N PRO A 120 14.91 15.02 -11.54
CA PRO A 120 14.92 14.02 -12.61
C PRO A 120 14.18 12.73 -12.24
N VAL A 121 13.48 12.12 -13.20
CA VAL A 121 12.67 10.91 -13.00
C VAL A 121 13.41 9.81 -12.24
N ALA A 122 14.69 9.56 -12.58
CA ALA A 122 15.49 8.53 -11.93
C ALA A 122 15.70 8.79 -10.42
N LEU A 123 15.92 10.05 -10.03
CA LEU A 123 16.09 10.43 -8.63
C LEU A 123 14.74 10.37 -7.88
N LEU A 124 13.66 10.83 -8.51
CA LEU A 124 12.33 10.75 -7.94
C LEU A 124 11.93 9.28 -7.73
N LEU A 125 12.15 8.43 -8.73
CA LEU A 125 11.87 6.99 -8.66
C LEU A 125 12.64 6.31 -7.52
N THR A 126 13.95 6.58 -7.42
CA THR A 126 14.77 5.98 -6.35
C THR A 126 14.34 6.44 -4.95
N ALA A 127 13.90 7.69 -4.82
CA ALA A 127 13.45 8.24 -3.55
C ALA A 127 12.09 7.68 -3.10
N THR A 128 11.15 7.48 -4.05
CA THR A 128 9.77 7.08 -3.73
C THR A 128 9.55 5.57 -3.82
N GLN A 129 10.18 4.90 -4.78
CA GLN A 129 10.01 3.47 -5.07
C GLN A 129 11.37 2.78 -5.27
N PRO A 130 12.18 2.66 -4.21
CA PRO A 130 13.47 2.00 -4.31
C PRO A 130 13.32 0.54 -4.74
N GLY A 131 14.16 0.09 -5.67
CA GLY A 131 14.15 -1.29 -6.15
C GLY A 131 13.06 -1.58 -7.20
N ALA A 132 12.40 -0.58 -7.76
CA ALA A 132 11.53 -0.76 -8.92
C ALA A 132 12.35 -1.21 -10.14
N THR A 133 11.85 -2.19 -10.88
CA THR A 133 12.51 -2.76 -12.08
C THR A 133 11.77 -2.35 -13.34
N ALA A 134 12.51 -2.03 -14.40
CA ALA A 134 11.90 -1.64 -15.68
C ALA A 134 11.09 -2.79 -16.28
N ASP A 135 9.87 -2.49 -16.73
CA ASP A 135 8.88 -3.43 -17.28
C ASP A 135 8.34 -2.95 -18.65
N GLY A 136 9.18 -2.28 -19.42
CA GLY A 136 8.85 -1.80 -20.77
C GLY A 136 8.37 -0.36 -20.85
N THR A 137 7.57 -0.06 -21.87
CA THR A 137 7.00 1.27 -22.10
C THR A 137 5.52 1.16 -22.42
N VAL A 138 4.74 2.15 -21.95
CA VAL A 138 3.30 2.22 -22.21
C VAL A 138 2.92 3.56 -22.86
N PRO A 139 1.88 3.61 -23.69
CA PRO A 139 1.35 4.87 -24.20
C PRO A 139 0.60 5.62 -23.10
N VAL A 140 0.86 6.92 -22.97
CA VAL A 140 0.10 7.81 -22.09
C VAL A 140 -0.25 9.05 -22.89
N GLY A 141 -1.50 9.17 -23.32
CA GLY A 141 -1.90 10.20 -24.27
C GLY A 141 -1.09 10.14 -25.57
N ALA A 142 -0.45 11.25 -25.96
CA ALA A 142 0.42 11.33 -27.14
C ALA A 142 1.89 10.93 -26.83
N SER A 143 2.23 10.64 -25.59
CA SER A 143 3.60 10.35 -25.15
C SER A 143 3.78 8.87 -24.80
N ARG A 144 5.06 8.43 -24.72
CA ARG A 144 5.40 7.12 -24.17
C ARG A 144 6.08 7.29 -22.83
N TRP A 145 5.60 6.56 -21.83
CA TRP A 145 6.14 6.54 -20.48
C TRP A 145 6.83 5.22 -20.21
N GLN A 146 7.85 5.25 -19.37
CA GLN A 146 8.51 4.04 -18.91
C GLN A 146 7.64 3.34 -17.87
N ALA A 147 7.40 2.05 -18.06
CA ALA A 147 6.75 1.20 -17.08
C ALA A 147 7.79 0.53 -16.20
N TYR A 148 7.47 0.41 -14.94
CA TYR A 148 8.24 -0.30 -13.92
C TYR A 148 7.31 -1.21 -13.12
N ARG A 149 7.93 -2.16 -12.42
CA ARG A 149 7.27 -3.00 -11.43
C ARG A 149 7.90 -2.75 -10.07
N THR A 150 7.06 -2.40 -9.10
CA THR A 150 7.50 -2.18 -7.72
C THR A 150 7.87 -3.51 -7.05
N GLN A 151 8.54 -3.47 -5.90
CA GLN A 151 8.83 -4.67 -5.11
C GLN A 151 7.57 -5.41 -4.64
N ARG A 152 6.42 -4.72 -4.58
CA ARG A 152 5.11 -5.31 -4.25
C ARG A 152 4.41 -5.93 -5.46
N GLY A 153 5.02 -5.82 -6.65
CA GLY A 153 4.44 -6.32 -7.90
C GLY A 153 3.44 -5.36 -8.55
N GLU A 154 3.27 -4.15 -8.00
CA GLU A 154 2.40 -3.11 -8.56
C GLU A 154 3.02 -2.49 -9.81
N GLN A 155 2.18 -2.04 -10.74
CA GLN A 155 2.64 -1.28 -11.89
C GLN A 155 2.96 0.16 -11.48
N LEU A 156 4.05 0.69 -12.01
CA LEU A 156 4.45 2.09 -11.88
C LEU A 156 4.74 2.65 -13.25
N LEU A 157 4.20 3.82 -13.55
CA LEU A 157 4.46 4.57 -14.77
C LEU A 157 5.30 5.78 -14.41
N ALA A 158 6.36 6.02 -15.20
CA ALA A 158 7.26 7.14 -14.99
C ALA A 158 7.45 7.93 -16.29
N GLY A 159 7.28 9.23 -16.20
CA GLY A 159 7.41 10.13 -17.35
C GLY A 159 7.70 11.56 -16.94
N THR A 160 7.66 12.46 -17.90
CA THR A 160 7.84 13.90 -17.70
C THR A 160 6.69 14.67 -18.33
N VAL A 161 6.23 15.71 -17.64
CA VAL A 161 5.26 16.68 -18.14
C VAL A 161 5.91 18.06 -18.02
N GLY A 162 6.22 18.68 -19.15
CA GLY A 162 7.05 19.88 -19.17
C GLY A 162 8.44 19.61 -18.59
N LYS A 163 8.79 20.28 -17.49
CA LYS A 163 10.05 20.10 -16.76
C LYS A 163 9.92 19.25 -15.48
N ALA A 164 8.70 18.88 -15.13
CA ALA A 164 8.42 18.08 -13.95
C ALA A 164 8.48 16.58 -14.26
N SER A 165 8.97 15.81 -13.32
CA SER A 165 8.89 14.35 -13.32
C SER A 165 7.58 13.89 -12.68
N VAL A 166 6.97 12.89 -13.27
CA VAL A 166 5.71 12.34 -12.80
C VAL A 166 5.82 10.82 -12.67
N LEU A 167 5.43 10.30 -11.53
CA LEU A 167 5.27 8.86 -11.28
C LEU A 167 3.81 8.59 -10.97
N VAL A 168 3.27 7.50 -11.49
CA VAL A 168 1.91 7.03 -11.19
C VAL A 168 1.99 5.56 -10.82
N THR A 169 1.45 5.20 -9.66
CA THR A 169 1.50 3.82 -9.14
C THR A 169 0.24 3.50 -8.33
N GLY A 170 0.04 2.24 -8.02
CA GLY A 170 -1.07 1.78 -7.19
C GLY A 170 -1.53 0.37 -7.54
N ASP A 171 -2.60 -0.07 -6.88
CA ASP A 171 -3.28 -1.35 -7.14
C ASP A 171 -4.46 -1.22 -8.13
N ALA A 172 -4.67 -0.01 -8.66
CA ALA A 172 -5.61 0.26 -9.73
C ALA A 172 -5.18 -0.43 -11.04
N SER A 173 -6.10 -0.59 -11.98
CA SER A 173 -5.80 -1.21 -13.27
C SER A 173 -4.77 -0.41 -14.06
N GLY A 174 -4.03 -1.07 -14.96
CA GLY A 174 -3.08 -0.38 -15.83
C GLY A 174 -3.74 0.71 -16.67
N THR A 175 -5.00 0.54 -17.05
CA THR A 175 -5.80 1.54 -17.76
C THR A 175 -6.07 2.76 -16.88
N ASP A 176 -6.43 2.54 -15.63
CA ASP A 176 -6.68 3.62 -14.67
C ASP A 176 -5.39 4.43 -14.40
N LEU A 177 -4.26 3.73 -14.20
CA LEU A 177 -2.97 4.40 -14.03
C LEU A 177 -2.59 5.24 -15.27
N GLN A 178 -2.87 4.74 -16.49
CA GLN A 178 -2.65 5.51 -17.72
C GLN A 178 -3.59 6.72 -17.80
N GLN A 179 -4.84 6.59 -17.39
CA GLN A 179 -5.80 7.70 -17.34
C GLN A 179 -5.35 8.78 -16.36
N LEU A 180 -4.92 8.38 -15.15
CA LEU A 180 -4.37 9.31 -14.16
C LEU A 180 -3.12 10.01 -14.71
N ALA A 181 -2.20 9.26 -15.31
CA ALA A 181 -0.99 9.83 -15.93
C ALA A 181 -1.33 10.82 -17.05
N ALA A 182 -2.31 10.52 -17.90
CA ALA A 182 -2.76 11.40 -18.99
C ALA A 182 -3.50 12.66 -18.50
N ALA A 183 -4.07 12.60 -17.30
CA ALA A 183 -4.74 13.75 -16.69
C ALA A 183 -3.77 14.80 -16.15
N VAL A 184 -2.49 14.45 -15.91
CA VAL A 184 -1.46 15.39 -15.43
C VAL A 184 -1.02 16.31 -16.57
N ARG A 185 -1.24 17.62 -16.41
CA ARG A 185 -0.96 18.66 -17.43
C ARG A 185 -0.77 20.07 -16.82
#